data_c1a8e400e61dcc5f47a6f3374658e8eb
#
_entry.id   c1a8e400e61dcc5f47a6f3374658e8eb
#
_cell.length_a   1.000
_cell.length_b   1.000
_cell.length_c   1.000
_cell.angle_alpha   90.00
_cell.angle_beta   90.00
_cell.angle_gamma   90.00
#
_symmetry.space_group_name_H-M   'P 1'
#
loop_
_entity.id
_entity.type
_entity.pdbx_description
1 polymer ?
#
loop_
_entity_poly.entity_id
_entity_poly.type
_entity_poly.pdbx_seq_one_letter_code
_entity_poly.pdbx_strand_id
1 'polypeptide(L)'
;MKEPTKIDFQHRRISQISDFTELLGMLFPGNRNQRYAAACMFCELKWANGMVPNLAYLEDKYGISRRVLQRARAKLTRLGLIEHVSCLNSRYGGQHGWKLSSRFEAGLRQLAEKCSTSRDKTVGSEEKDKMLLGFVRASLDP
;
A
#
# COMPACT_ATOMS: atom_id res chain seq x y z
N MET A 1 -3.94 -20.86 16.23
CA MET A 1 -3.73 -20.62 14.80
C MET A 1 -2.63 -19.60 14.60
N LYS A 2 -1.62 -19.93 13.80
CA LYS A 2 -0.53 -19.01 13.50
C LYS A 2 -1.04 -17.86 12.63
N GLU A 3 -0.74 -16.63 13.01
CA GLU A 3 -1.00 -15.50 12.14
C GLU A 3 -0.11 -15.58 10.89
N PRO A 4 -0.65 -15.26 9.72
CA PRO A 4 0.16 -15.20 8.51
C PRO A 4 1.22 -14.10 8.64
N THR A 5 2.43 -14.40 8.21
CA THR A 5 3.54 -13.45 8.24
C THR A 5 3.82 -12.83 6.88
N LYS A 6 3.08 -13.23 5.86
CA LYS A 6 3.25 -12.75 4.48
C LYS A 6 1.93 -12.31 3.90
N ILE A 7 1.98 -11.38 2.96
CA ILE A 7 0.80 -10.95 2.22
C ILE A 7 0.39 -12.10 1.31
N ASP A 8 -0.89 -12.45 1.34
CA ASP A 8 -1.44 -13.58 0.62
C ASP A 8 -2.67 -13.13 -0.18
N PHE A 9 -2.60 -13.26 -1.50
CA PHE A 9 -3.66 -12.85 -2.42
C PHE A 9 -4.60 -14.00 -2.81
N GLN A 10 -4.65 -15.08 -2.02
CA GLN A 10 -5.60 -16.16 -2.29
C GLN A 10 -7.02 -15.59 -2.40
N HIS A 11 -7.73 -16.00 -3.44
CA HIS A 11 -9.10 -15.53 -3.71
C HIS A 11 -10.01 -15.68 -2.49
N ARG A 12 -9.91 -16.80 -1.79
CA ARG A 12 -10.68 -17.07 -0.59
C ARG A 12 -10.47 -16.01 0.49
N ARG A 13 -9.23 -15.61 0.71
CA ARG A 13 -8.90 -14.59 1.71
C ARG A 13 -9.39 -13.21 1.29
N ILE A 14 -9.20 -12.88 0.03
CA ILE A 14 -9.61 -11.58 -0.50
C ILE A 14 -11.12 -11.44 -0.45
N SER A 15 -11.87 -12.50 -0.81
CA SER A 15 -13.33 -12.46 -0.79
C SER A 15 -13.93 -12.37 0.61
N GLN A 16 -13.17 -12.71 1.64
CA GLN A 16 -13.61 -12.61 3.04
C GLN A 16 -13.39 -11.23 3.65
N ILE A 17 -12.66 -10.35 2.97
CA ILE A 17 -12.42 -8.98 3.47
C ILE A 17 -13.72 -8.20 3.38
N SER A 18 -14.24 -7.78 4.52
CA SER A 18 -15.51 -7.07 4.62
C SER A 18 -15.38 -5.63 5.12
N ASP A 19 -14.24 -5.27 5.71
CA ASP A 19 -14.03 -3.92 6.24
C ASP A 19 -12.54 -3.51 6.13
N PHE A 20 -12.28 -2.23 6.46
CA PHE A 20 -10.92 -1.71 6.33
C PHE A 20 -9.94 -2.33 7.33
N THR A 21 -10.40 -2.79 8.48
CA THR A 21 -9.50 -3.41 9.47
C THR A 21 -9.00 -4.75 8.98
N GLU A 22 -9.85 -5.52 8.29
CA GLU A 22 -9.45 -6.78 7.68
C GLU A 22 -8.50 -6.55 6.50
N LEU A 23 -8.76 -5.52 5.70
CA LEU A 23 -7.87 -5.12 4.62
C LEU A 23 -6.47 -4.80 5.16
N LEU A 24 -6.41 -3.98 6.20
CA LEU A 24 -5.12 -3.62 6.81
C LEU A 24 -4.47 -4.82 7.50
N GLY A 25 -5.27 -5.75 8.01
CA GLY A 25 -4.76 -7.01 8.54
C GLY A 25 -4.03 -7.84 7.48
N MET A 26 -4.55 -7.85 6.25
CA MET A 26 -3.90 -8.51 5.13
C MET A 26 -2.59 -7.81 4.73
N LEU A 27 -2.58 -6.49 4.75
CA LEU A 27 -1.42 -5.71 4.32
C LEU A 27 -0.31 -5.63 5.38
N PHE A 28 -0.64 -5.89 6.65
CA PHE A 28 0.32 -5.87 7.77
C PHE A 28 0.36 -7.24 8.45
N PRO A 29 0.73 -8.29 7.72
CA PRO A 29 0.74 -9.64 8.32
C PRO A 29 1.84 -9.77 9.37
N GLY A 30 1.52 -10.44 10.48
CA GLY A 30 2.49 -10.73 11.52
C GLY A 30 2.91 -9.58 12.42
N ASN A 31 2.29 -8.40 12.27
CA ASN A 31 2.62 -7.25 13.12
C ASN A 31 1.35 -6.54 13.58
N ARG A 32 0.84 -6.96 14.73
CA ARG A 32 -0.41 -6.44 15.30
C ARG A 32 -0.32 -4.96 15.64
N ASN A 33 0.81 -4.52 16.16
CA ASN A 33 0.97 -3.13 16.58
C ASN A 33 0.95 -2.18 15.38
N GLN A 34 1.66 -2.53 14.32
CA GLN A 34 1.65 -1.73 13.08
C GLN A 34 0.28 -1.77 12.40
N ARG A 35 -0.39 -2.93 12.42
CA ARG A 35 -1.75 -3.05 11.88
C ARG A 35 -2.72 -2.13 12.61
N TYR A 36 -2.65 -2.11 13.93
CA TYR A 36 -3.50 -1.23 14.74
C TYR A 36 -3.21 0.24 14.42
N ALA A 37 -1.93 0.63 14.38
CA ALA A 37 -1.55 1.99 14.04
C ALA A 37 -2.03 2.38 12.64
N ALA A 38 -1.89 1.49 11.67
CA ALA A 38 -2.38 1.72 10.30
C ALA A 38 -3.89 1.90 10.27
N ALA A 39 -4.63 1.09 11.02
CA ALA A 39 -6.09 1.21 11.10
C ALA A 39 -6.50 2.54 11.72
N CYS A 40 -5.80 2.97 12.77
CA CYS A 40 -6.08 4.26 13.41
C CYS A 40 -5.83 5.42 12.45
N MET A 41 -4.71 5.39 11.73
CA MET A 41 -4.39 6.42 10.73
C MET A 41 -5.43 6.46 9.62
N PHE A 42 -5.79 5.31 9.10
CA PHE A 42 -6.77 5.22 8.03
C PHE A 42 -8.12 5.82 8.49
N CYS A 43 -8.56 5.45 9.67
CA CYS A 43 -9.82 5.94 10.23
C CYS A 43 -9.79 7.45 10.45
N GLU A 44 -8.69 7.97 11.02
CA GLU A 44 -8.57 9.41 11.28
C GLU A 44 -8.58 10.22 9.98
N LEU A 45 -7.89 9.74 8.96
CA LEU A 45 -7.86 10.44 7.67
C LEU A 45 -9.18 10.32 6.92
N LYS A 46 -9.86 9.19 7.07
CA LYS A 46 -11.18 8.99 6.43
C LYS A 46 -12.23 9.99 6.95
N TRP A 47 -12.22 10.25 8.25
CA TRP A 47 -13.24 11.09 8.88
C TRP A 47 -12.79 12.54 9.09
N ALA A 48 -11.58 12.89 8.66
CA ALA A 48 -11.09 14.26 8.75
C ALA A 48 -11.79 15.17 7.73
N ASN A 49 -12.03 16.41 8.14
CA ASN A 49 -12.53 17.44 7.24
C ASN A 49 -11.32 18.11 6.56
N GLY A 50 -10.84 17.50 5.48
CA GLY A 50 -9.66 17.98 4.78
C GLY A 50 -8.39 17.26 5.22
N MET A 51 -7.24 17.85 4.93
CA MET A 51 -5.97 17.27 5.27
C MET A 51 -5.63 17.42 6.73
N VAL A 52 -4.96 16.41 7.29
CA VAL A 52 -4.48 16.43 8.67
C VAL A 52 -3.02 16.89 8.66
N PRO A 53 -2.69 18.06 9.26
CA PRO A 53 -1.34 18.63 9.15
C PRO A 53 -0.25 17.72 9.67
N ASN A 54 -0.54 16.96 10.73
CA ASN A 54 0.44 16.05 11.29
C ASN A 54 -0.26 14.93 12.06
N LEU A 55 0.40 13.79 12.18
CA LEU A 55 -0.20 12.59 12.78
C LEU A 55 0.33 12.28 14.19
N ALA A 56 1.16 13.17 14.75
CA ALA A 56 1.78 12.91 16.04
C ALA A 56 0.75 12.78 17.19
N TYR A 57 -0.40 13.44 17.08
CA TYR A 57 -1.43 13.37 18.12
C TYR A 57 -2.00 11.95 18.28
N LEU A 58 -1.82 11.09 17.29
CA LEU A 58 -2.29 9.70 17.37
C LEU A 58 -1.54 8.89 18.41
N GLU A 59 -0.31 9.31 18.76
CA GLU A 59 0.45 8.65 19.82
C GLU A 59 -0.32 8.69 21.14
N ASP A 60 -0.81 9.86 21.50
CA ASP A 60 -1.56 10.05 22.74
C ASP A 60 -3.01 9.56 22.62
N LYS A 61 -3.65 9.84 21.50
CA LYS A 61 -5.06 9.49 21.31
C LYS A 61 -5.31 7.98 21.35
N TYR A 62 -4.39 7.19 20.79
CA TYR A 62 -4.55 5.75 20.66
C TYR A 62 -3.52 4.94 21.44
N GLY A 63 -2.65 5.61 22.18
CA GLY A 63 -1.62 4.92 22.96
C GLY A 63 -0.62 4.17 22.09
N ILE A 64 -0.23 4.76 20.96
CA ILE A 64 0.68 4.14 20.00
C ILE A 64 2.08 4.73 20.17
N SER A 65 3.12 3.87 20.20
CA SER A 65 4.48 4.37 20.28
C SER A 65 4.85 5.11 18.99
N ARG A 66 5.72 6.11 19.12
CA ARG A 66 6.19 6.89 17.99
C ARG A 66 6.80 6.01 16.90
N ARG A 67 7.60 5.02 17.30
CA ARG A 67 8.27 4.11 16.37
C ARG A 67 7.26 3.28 15.55
N VAL A 68 6.26 2.73 16.21
CA VAL A 68 5.22 1.94 15.53
C VAL A 68 4.43 2.82 14.58
N LEU A 69 4.05 4.02 15.03
CA LEU A 69 3.32 4.98 14.20
C LEU A 69 4.10 5.33 12.93
N GLN A 70 5.39 5.65 13.09
CA GLN A 70 6.23 6.02 11.95
C GLN A 70 6.40 4.88 10.95
N ARG A 71 6.56 3.65 11.44
CA ARG A 71 6.69 2.47 10.58
C ARG A 71 5.41 2.17 9.81
N ALA A 72 4.29 2.25 10.49
CA ALA A 72 2.99 2.04 9.84
C ALA A 72 2.72 3.13 8.80
N ARG A 73 3.03 4.39 9.13
CA ARG A 73 2.88 5.51 8.20
C ARG A 73 3.74 5.33 6.95
N ALA A 74 4.99 4.91 7.13
CA ALA A 74 5.90 4.68 6.02
C ALA A 74 5.38 3.59 5.09
N LYS A 75 4.85 2.50 5.65
CA LYS A 75 4.30 1.41 4.84
C LYS A 75 3.03 1.82 4.12
N LEU A 76 2.12 2.52 4.77
CA LEU A 76 0.89 3.02 4.15
C LEU A 76 1.21 3.97 2.99
N THR A 77 2.24 4.81 3.16
CA THR A 77 2.70 5.73 2.12
C THR A 77 3.28 4.97 0.92
N ARG A 78 4.12 3.98 1.18
CA ARG A 78 4.71 3.17 0.11
C ARG A 78 3.68 2.38 -0.66
N LEU A 79 2.66 1.87 0.02
CA LEU A 79 1.57 1.15 -0.63
C LEU A 79 0.65 2.08 -1.43
N GLY A 80 0.64 3.35 -1.08
CA GLY A 80 -0.23 4.33 -1.75
C GLY A 80 -1.61 4.46 -1.14
N LEU A 81 -1.78 4.06 0.13
CA LEU A 81 -3.05 4.21 0.85
C LEU A 81 -3.22 5.59 1.47
N ILE A 82 -2.11 6.22 1.82
CA ILE A 82 -2.08 7.59 2.31
C ILE A 82 -1.01 8.37 1.56
N GLU A 83 -1.13 9.69 1.54
CA GLU A 83 -0.10 10.55 0.95
C GLU A 83 0.05 11.83 1.75
N HIS A 84 1.27 12.36 1.72
CA HIS A 84 1.58 13.68 2.28
C HIS A 84 1.59 14.71 1.16
N VAL A 85 0.82 15.78 1.34
CA VAL A 85 0.75 16.88 0.38
C VAL A 85 1.56 18.04 0.91
N SER A 86 2.48 18.53 0.10
CA SER A 86 3.30 19.69 0.42
C SER A 86 2.53 20.99 0.24
N CYS A 87 2.77 21.96 1.12
CA CYS A 87 2.17 23.29 1.00
C CYS A 87 2.59 24.03 -0.28
N LEU A 88 3.62 23.57 -0.98
CA LEU A 88 4.06 24.12 -2.24
C LEU A 88 3.21 23.67 -3.44
N ASN A 89 2.32 22.71 -3.23
CA ASN A 89 1.47 22.19 -4.29
C ASN A 89 0.24 23.08 -4.46
N SER A 90 0.22 23.88 -5.52
CA SER A 90 -0.88 24.82 -5.81
C SER A 90 -2.22 24.14 -6.07
N ARG A 91 -2.21 22.84 -6.43
CA ARG A 91 -3.45 22.06 -6.66
C ARG A 91 -4.37 22.06 -5.46
N TYR A 92 -3.80 22.16 -4.26
CA TYR A 92 -4.58 22.08 -3.01
C TYR A 92 -4.65 23.42 -2.28
N GLY A 93 -4.49 24.52 -3.00
CA GLY A 93 -4.65 25.87 -2.46
C GLY A 93 -3.66 26.23 -1.36
N GLY A 94 -2.46 25.69 -1.40
CA GLY A 94 -1.42 25.95 -0.40
C GLY A 94 -1.58 25.12 0.89
N GLN A 95 -2.59 24.26 0.98
CA GLN A 95 -2.77 23.38 2.12
C GLN A 95 -1.71 22.27 2.12
N HIS A 96 -1.34 21.80 3.30
CA HIS A 96 -0.41 20.69 3.46
C HIS A 96 -0.90 19.73 4.52
N GLY A 97 -0.40 18.51 4.46
CA GLY A 97 -0.76 17.50 5.45
C GLY A 97 -0.96 16.12 4.83
N TRP A 98 -1.60 15.27 5.59
CA TRP A 98 -1.86 13.88 5.24
C TRP A 98 -3.30 13.70 4.81
N LYS A 99 -3.49 12.85 3.83
CA LYS A 99 -4.85 12.47 3.36
C LYS A 99 -4.83 11.04 2.82
N LEU A 100 -6.02 10.46 2.65
CA LEU A 100 -6.14 9.17 1.98
C LEU A 100 -5.76 9.34 0.51
N SER A 101 -5.16 8.31 -0.06
CA SER A 101 -4.73 8.28 -1.46
C SER A 101 -5.38 7.12 -2.20
N SER A 102 -5.65 7.32 -3.47
CA SER A 102 -6.16 6.27 -4.37
C SER A 102 -5.06 5.59 -5.17
N ARG A 103 -3.80 5.86 -4.87
CA ARG A 103 -2.67 5.26 -5.60
C ARG A 103 -2.63 3.75 -5.45
N PHE A 104 -3.06 3.23 -4.29
CA PHE A 104 -3.07 1.79 -4.04
C PHE A 104 -3.99 1.08 -5.03
N GLU A 105 -5.24 1.53 -5.14
CA GLU A 105 -6.19 0.93 -6.07
C GLU A 105 -5.73 1.09 -7.52
N ALA A 106 -5.24 2.27 -7.88
CA ALA A 106 -4.73 2.54 -9.22
C ALA A 106 -3.54 1.64 -9.56
N GLY A 107 -2.63 1.47 -8.60
CA GLY A 107 -1.48 0.58 -8.76
C GLY A 107 -1.88 -0.87 -8.92
N LEU A 108 -2.88 -1.33 -8.14
CA LEU A 108 -3.38 -2.70 -8.26
C LEU A 108 -4.03 -2.94 -9.62
N ARG A 109 -4.79 -1.97 -10.15
CA ARG A 109 -5.40 -2.10 -11.48
C ARG A 109 -4.32 -2.19 -12.56
N GLN A 110 -3.31 -1.34 -12.49
CA GLN A 110 -2.19 -1.39 -13.44
C GLN A 110 -1.44 -2.71 -13.33
N LEU A 111 -1.20 -3.18 -12.13
CA LEU A 111 -0.51 -4.45 -11.91
C LEU A 111 -1.33 -5.61 -12.48
N ALA A 112 -2.64 -5.60 -12.28
CA ALA A 112 -3.54 -6.61 -12.84
C ALA A 112 -3.47 -6.62 -14.37
N GLU A 113 -3.48 -5.43 -15.01
CA GLU A 113 -3.35 -5.31 -16.46
C GLU A 113 -2.02 -5.85 -16.96
N LYS A 114 -0.93 -5.53 -16.28
CA LYS A 114 0.40 -6.03 -16.66
C LYS A 114 0.50 -7.54 -16.50
N CYS A 115 -0.10 -8.11 -15.47
CA CYS A 115 -0.16 -9.56 -15.31
C CYS A 115 -0.95 -10.20 -16.45
N SER A 116 -2.09 -9.60 -16.81
CA SER A 116 -2.92 -10.09 -17.90
C SER A 116 -2.19 -10.03 -19.23
N THR A 117 -1.56 -8.90 -19.53
CA THR A 117 -0.76 -8.70 -20.75
C THR A 117 0.40 -9.69 -20.82
N SER A 118 1.02 -9.99 -19.69
CA SER A 118 2.15 -10.92 -19.64
C SER A 118 1.77 -12.35 -20.00
N ARG A 119 0.48 -12.70 -19.92
CA ARG A 119 -0.02 -14.02 -20.30
C ARG A 119 -0.43 -14.11 -21.74
N ASP A 120 -0.48 -12.99 -22.46
CA ASP A 120 -0.92 -12.97 -23.84
C ASP A 120 0.06 -13.75 -24.72
N LYS A 121 -0.51 -14.63 -25.55
CA LYS A 121 0.26 -15.47 -26.48
C LYS A 121 -0.04 -15.01 -27.88
N THR A 122 0.70 -14.02 -28.34
CA THR A 122 0.61 -13.51 -29.71
C THR A 122 1.74 -14.07 -30.56
N VAL A 123 1.61 -13.92 -31.87
CA VAL A 123 2.67 -14.35 -32.82
C VAL A 123 3.97 -13.59 -32.47
N GLY A 124 5.05 -14.34 -32.29
CA GLY A 124 6.35 -13.78 -31.95
C GLY A 124 6.57 -13.47 -30.47
N SER A 125 5.56 -13.63 -29.61
CA SER A 125 5.70 -13.32 -28.19
C SER A 125 6.63 -14.31 -27.45
N GLU A 126 6.67 -15.57 -27.89
CA GLU A 126 7.55 -16.56 -27.26
C GLU A 126 9.02 -16.21 -27.45
N GLU A 127 9.41 -15.80 -28.65
CA GLU A 127 10.78 -15.39 -28.95
C GLU A 127 11.17 -14.15 -28.15
N LYS A 128 10.25 -13.18 -28.04
CA LYS A 128 10.46 -11.97 -27.26
C LYS A 128 10.67 -12.31 -25.77
N ASP A 129 9.85 -13.20 -25.23
CA ASP A 129 9.99 -13.63 -23.83
C ASP A 129 11.32 -14.31 -23.58
N LYS A 130 11.80 -15.14 -24.53
CA LYS A 130 13.11 -15.78 -24.41
C LYS A 130 14.24 -14.75 -24.40
N MET A 131 14.13 -13.70 -25.21
CA MET A 131 15.10 -12.60 -25.20
C MET A 131 15.14 -11.90 -23.84
N LEU A 132 13.94 -11.63 -23.26
CA LEU A 132 13.84 -10.99 -21.96
C LEU A 132 14.48 -11.86 -20.86
N LEU A 133 14.28 -13.17 -20.91
CA LEU A 133 14.92 -14.09 -19.98
C LEU A 133 16.44 -14.02 -20.09
N GLY A 134 16.98 -13.88 -21.30
CA GLY A 134 18.39 -13.68 -21.52
C GLY A 134 18.93 -12.43 -20.86
N PHE A 135 18.22 -11.31 -20.97
CA PHE A 135 18.59 -10.06 -20.33
C PHE A 135 18.57 -10.15 -18.80
N VAL A 136 17.56 -10.80 -18.25
CA VAL A 136 17.46 -11.00 -16.80
C VAL A 136 18.63 -11.83 -16.29
N ARG A 137 18.97 -12.91 -17.01
CA ARG A 137 20.08 -13.76 -16.64
C ARG A 137 21.41 -13.02 -16.69
N ALA A 138 21.61 -12.21 -17.72
CA ALA A 138 22.85 -11.43 -17.89
C ALA A 138 23.04 -10.44 -16.72
N SER A 139 21.95 -9.90 -16.18
CA SER A 139 22.02 -8.96 -15.06
C SER A 139 22.40 -9.63 -13.73
N LEU A 140 22.36 -10.97 -13.65
CA LEU A 140 22.74 -11.72 -12.45
C LEU A 140 24.24 -12.03 -12.40
N ASP A 141 24.93 -11.96 -13.54
CA ASP A 141 26.37 -12.20 -13.60
C ASP A 141 27.11 -10.96 -13.09
N PRO A 142 28.09 -11.13 -12.17
CA PRO A 142 28.86 -10.00 -11.63
C PRO A 142 29.76 -9.33 -12.66
#